data_af628cc252f495c3f838f910266fcec6
#
_entry.id   af628cc252f495c3f838f910266fcec6
#
_cell.length_a   1.000
_cell.length_b   1.000
_cell.length_c   1.000
_cell.angle_alpha   90.00
_cell.angle_beta   90.00
_cell.angle_gamma   90.00
#
_symmetry.space_group_name_H-M   'P 1'
#
loop_
_entity.id
_entity.type
_entity.pdbx_description
1 polymer ?
#
loop_
_entity_poly.entity_id
_entity_poly.type
_entity_poly.pdbx_seq_one_letter_code
_entity_poly.pdbx_strand_id
1 'polypeptide(L)'
;HYETVEALLSDDGTRILTRRESPTEVPNFYIRDTRSGSLQAFTKFTDPTPQLRGITKQLVKYKRPDGVDLSFTLYLPPGYQQGTRLPTVVWAYPVEYDDADTAGQVTGSTKRFTTING
;
A
#
# COMPACT_ATOMS: atom_id res chain seq x y z
N HIS A 1 -0.57 -1.00 9.84
CA HIS A 1 -0.21 0.30 9.25
C HIS A 1 1.07 0.19 8.43
N TYR A 2 1.17 1.07 7.48
CA TYR A 2 2.39 1.36 6.74
C TYR A 2 2.86 2.75 7.15
N GLU A 3 4.11 2.87 7.59
CA GLU A 3 4.65 4.13 8.12
C GLU A 3 6.07 4.34 7.60
N THR A 4 6.35 5.53 7.12
CA THR A 4 7.66 5.95 6.60
C THR A 4 8.17 7.16 7.36
N VAL A 5 9.48 7.24 7.55
CA VAL A 5 10.13 8.43 8.11
C VAL A 5 10.35 9.43 6.99
N GLU A 6 9.84 10.63 7.16
CA GLU A 6 9.94 11.71 6.17
C GLU A 6 11.03 12.71 6.54
N ALA A 7 11.21 13.00 7.83
CA ALA A 7 12.22 13.93 8.29
C ALA A 7 12.61 13.71 9.75
N LEU A 8 13.83 14.10 10.10
CA LEU A 8 14.26 14.30 11.49
C LEU A 8 13.87 15.73 11.93
N LEU A 9 13.24 15.84 13.09
CA LEU A 9 12.79 17.14 13.64
C LEU A 9 13.67 17.61 14.82
N SER A 10 14.61 16.77 15.26
CA SER A 10 15.59 17.10 16.29
C SER A 10 16.94 16.46 15.96
N ASP A 11 18.02 17.13 16.33
CA ASP A 11 19.40 16.66 16.03
C ASP A 11 19.74 15.31 16.69
N ASP A 12 19.11 15.03 17.83
CA ASP A 12 19.29 13.77 18.57
C ASP A 12 18.38 12.62 18.06
N GLY A 13 17.59 12.85 17.00
CA GLY A 13 16.69 11.85 16.43
C GLY A 13 15.50 11.47 17.33
N THR A 14 15.25 12.19 18.42
CA THR A 14 14.13 11.89 19.33
C THR A 14 12.78 12.29 18.79
N ARG A 15 12.73 13.25 17.87
CA ARG A 15 11.50 13.68 17.20
C ARG A 15 11.65 13.52 15.71
N ILE A 16 10.72 12.77 15.13
CA ILE A 16 10.67 12.51 13.70
C ILE A 16 9.29 12.82 13.13
N LEU A 17 9.27 13.27 11.87
CA LEU A 17 8.06 13.36 11.07
C LEU A 17 7.87 12.04 10.35
N THR A 18 6.71 11.43 10.52
CA THR A 18 6.35 10.20 9.81
C THR A 18 5.11 10.42 8.97
N ARG A 19 5.00 9.64 7.88
CA ARG A 19 3.79 9.50 7.09
C ARG A 19 3.23 8.11 7.35
N ARG A 20 2.00 8.06 7.86
CA ARG A 20 1.35 6.82 8.27
C ARG A 20 0.04 6.63 7.54
N GLU A 21 -0.21 5.41 7.11
CA GLU A 21 -1.39 5.01 6.36
C GLU A 21 -1.77 3.55 6.64
N SER A 22 -2.97 3.17 6.26
CA SER A 22 -3.41 1.77 6.15
C SER A 22 -4.33 1.63 4.93
N PRO A 23 -4.77 0.43 4.56
CA PRO A 23 -5.73 0.29 3.47
C PRO A 23 -7.02 1.10 3.64
N THR A 24 -7.38 1.44 4.88
CA THR A 24 -8.60 2.17 5.23
C THR A 24 -8.38 3.54 5.86
N GLU A 25 -7.13 3.89 6.17
CA GLU A 25 -6.76 5.19 6.77
C GLU A 25 -5.94 6.01 5.79
N VAL A 26 -6.43 7.22 5.51
CA VAL A 26 -5.78 8.19 4.62
C VAL A 26 -4.35 8.47 5.09
N PRO A 27 -3.38 8.57 4.18
CA PRO A 27 -2.05 9.02 4.53
C PRO A 27 -2.09 10.36 5.25
N ASN A 28 -1.58 10.39 6.48
CA ASN A 28 -1.42 11.58 7.27
C ASN A 28 -0.03 11.65 7.87
N PHE A 29 0.40 12.85 8.19
CA PHE A 29 1.69 13.09 8.82
C PHE A 29 1.52 13.17 10.33
N TYR A 30 2.53 12.64 11.03
CA TYR A 30 2.59 12.58 12.48
C TYR A 30 3.96 12.98 12.98
N ILE A 31 3.99 13.60 14.16
CA ILE A 31 5.21 13.79 14.93
C ILE A 31 5.30 12.64 15.92
N ARG A 32 6.35 11.84 15.80
CA ARG A 32 6.64 10.72 16.69
C ARG A 32 7.81 11.05 17.60
N ASP A 33 7.63 10.84 18.89
CA ASP A 33 8.72 10.80 19.85
C ASP A 33 9.25 9.38 19.97
N THR A 34 10.53 9.18 19.61
CA THR A 34 11.13 7.84 19.55
C THR A 34 11.47 7.27 20.93
N ARG A 35 11.55 8.10 21.97
CA ARG A 35 11.82 7.66 23.34
C ARG A 35 10.53 7.20 24.04
N SER A 36 9.50 8.03 23.99
CA SER A 36 8.22 7.73 24.64
C SER A 36 7.30 6.88 23.77
N GLY A 37 7.53 6.84 22.45
CA GLY A 37 6.64 6.22 21.48
C GLY A 37 5.37 7.03 21.21
N SER A 38 5.25 8.24 21.76
CA SER A 38 4.07 9.08 21.56
C SER A 38 3.93 9.50 20.10
N LEU A 39 2.68 9.64 19.66
CA LEU A 39 2.32 9.97 18.29
C LEU A 39 1.33 11.12 18.29
N GLN A 40 1.70 12.23 17.68
CA GLN A 40 0.86 13.42 17.56
C GLN A 40 0.53 13.67 16.09
N ALA A 41 -0.76 13.76 15.76
CA ALA A 41 -1.19 14.09 14.41
C ALA A 41 -0.74 15.51 14.04
N PHE A 42 -0.05 15.62 12.90
CA PHE A 42 0.36 16.90 12.31
C PHE A 42 -0.63 17.33 11.22
N THR A 43 -1.16 16.38 10.45
CA THR A 43 -2.23 16.62 9.48
C THR A 43 -3.46 15.78 9.81
N LYS A 44 -4.62 16.18 9.27
CA LYS A 44 -5.91 15.49 9.42
C LYS A 44 -6.64 15.47 8.08
N PHE A 45 -6.02 14.90 7.05
CA PHE A 45 -6.66 14.73 5.75
C PHE A 45 -7.79 13.72 5.86
N THR A 46 -8.89 14.04 5.20
CA THR A 46 -10.06 13.17 5.11
C THR A 46 -10.00 12.28 3.88
N ASP A 47 -10.70 11.16 3.92
CA ASP A 47 -10.74 10.21 2.82
C ASP A 47 -11.49 10.81 1.62
N PRO A 48 -10.84 10.98 0.45
CA PRO A 48 -11.48 11.48 -0.76
C PRO A 48 -12.34 10.43 -1.47
N THR A 49 -12.18 9.15 -1.12
CA THR A 49 -12.82 8.02 -1.80
C THR A 49 -13.36 6.96 -0.82
N PRO A 50 -14.27 7.34 0.10
CA PRO A 50 -14.73 6.44 1.16
C PRO A 50 -15.43 5.18 0.61
N GLN A 51 -15.96 5.23 -0.61
CA GLN A 51 -16.58 4.08 -1.27
C GLN A 51 -15.61 2.93 -1.56
N LEU A 52 -14.29 3.20 -1.55
CA LEU A 52 -13.28 2.18 -1.79
C LEU A 52 -12.84 1.43 -0.51
N ARG A 53 -13.34 1.82 0.67
CA ARG A 53 -12.85 1.28 1.95
C ARG A 53 -13.21 -0.18 2.20
N GLY A 54 -14.27 -0.68 1.55
CA GLY A 54 -14.66 -2.09 1.63
C GLY A 54 -13.91 -3.02 0.67
N ILE A 55 -13.03 -2.49 -0.18
CA ILE A 55 -12.25 -3.28 -1.14
C ILE A 55 -11.14 -4.05 -0.40
N THR A 56 -11.02 -5.34 -0.68
CA THR A 56 -9.94 -6.17 -0.18
C THR A 56 -8.80 -6.22 -1.19
N LYS A 57 -7.56 -6.01 -0.74
CA LYS A 57 -6.35 -6.19 -1.54
C LYS A 57 -5.63 -7.48 -1.17
N GLN A 58 -5.24 -8.25 -2.17
CA GLN A 58 -4.47 -9.47 -2.00
C GLN A 58 -3.28 -9.48 -2.95
N LEU A 59 -2.11 -9.84 -2.44
CA LEU A 59 -0.96 -10.14 -3.28
C LEU A 59 -1.07 -11.59 -3.74
N VAL A 60 -1.19 -11.78 -5.04
CA VAL A 60 -1.20 -13.11 -5.66
C VAL A 60 0.17 -13.35 -6.30
N LYS A 61 0.80 -14.46 -5.94
CA LYS A 61 2.05 -14.93 -6.53
C LYS A 61 1.79 -16.18 -7.34
N TYR A 62 2.41 -16.26 -8.49
CA TYR A 62 2.30 -17.45 -9.34
C TYR A 62 3.58 -17.64 -10.15
N LYS A 63 3.72 -18.82 -10.71
CA LYS A 63 4.88 -19.16 -11.54
C LYS A 63 4.43 -19.35 -12.98
N ARG A 64 5.09 -18.68 -13.89
CA ARG A 64 4.90 -18.87 -15.32
C ARG A 64 5.42 -20.26 -15.72
N PRO A 65 4.91 -20.91 -16.81
CA PRO A 65 5.33 -22.26 -17.21
C PRO A 65 6.84 -22.43 -17.44
N ASP A 66 7.54 -21.35 -17.80
CA ASP A 66 9.00 -21.34 -17.97
C ASP A 66 9.79 -21.17 -16.65
N GLY A 67 9.09 -21.15 -15.50
CA GLY A 67 9.67 -21.07 -14.17
C GLY A 67 9.86 -19.66 -13.61
N VAL A 68 9.48 -18.61 -14.35
CA VAL A 68 9.59 -17.22 -13.88
C VAL A 68 8.51 -16.94 -12.83
N ASP A 69 8.94 -16.37 -11.69
CA ASP A 69 8.04 -15.92 -10.63
C ASP A 69 7.41 -14.58 -10.98
N LEU A 70 6.08 -14.53 -10.89
CA LEU A 70 5.28 -13.37 -11.19
C LEU A 70 4.34 -13.06 -10.01
N SER A 71 3.90 -11.81 -9.90
CA SER A 71 2.89 -11.42 -8.93
C SER A 71 2.02 -10.26 -9.42
N PHE A 72 0.81 -10.18 -8.87
CA PHE A 72 -0.09 -9.06 -9.11
C PHE A 72 -0.92 -8.76 -7.85
N THR A 73 -1.45 -7.55 -7.79
CA THR A 73 -2.41 -7.19 -6.74
C THR A 73 -3.82 -7.43 -7.23
N LEU A 74 -4.56 -8.27 -6.51
CA LEU A 74 -5.97 -8.52 -6.75
C LEU A 74 -6.81 -7.61 -5.85
N TYR A 75 -7.74 -6.88 -6.45
CA TYR A 75 -8.73 -6.04 -5.77
C TYR A 75 -10.08 -6.72 -5.86
N LEU A 76 -10.69 -7.01 -4.73
CA LEU A 76 -11.99 -7.66 -4.65
C LEU A 76 -13.03 -6.68 -4.08
N PRO A 77 -14.25 -6.64 -4.66
CA PRO A 77 -15.31 -5.78 -4.15
C PRO A 77 -15.76 -6.24 -2.75
N PRO A 78 -16.39 -5.32 -1.99
CA PRO A 78 -16.97 -5.68 -0.69
C PRO A 78 -17.96 -6.84 -0.82
N GLY A 79 -17.88 -7.80 0.10
CA GLY A 79 -18.80 -8.94 0.13
C GLY A 79 -18.58 -10.00 -0.96
N TYR A 80 -17.46 -9.95 -1.68
CA TYR A 80 -17.12 -10.98 -2.66
C TYR A 80 -17.10 -12.38 -2.03
N GLN A 81 -17.78 -13.31 -2.69
CA GLN A 81 -17.77 -14.74 -2.33
C GLN A 81 -16.96 -15.53 -3.35
N GLN A 82 -16.05 -16.35 -2.86
CA GLN A 82 -15.21 -17.19 -3.72
C GLN A 82 -16.06 -18.08 -4.62
N GLY A 83 -15.70 -18.16 -5.90
CA GLY A 83 -16.42 -18.92 -6.92
C GLY A 83 -17.47 -18.09 -7.69
N THR A 84 -17.80 -16.89 -7.25
CA THR A 84 -18.67 -15.99 -8.00
C THR A 84 -17.88 -15.37 -9.17
N ARG A 85 -18.46 -15.43 -10.37
CA ARG A 85 -17.87 -14.78 -11.56
C ARG A 85 -18.29 -13.32 -11.59
N LEU A 86 -17.31 -12.43 -11.71
CA LEU A 86 -17.52 -11.00 -11.84
C LEU A 86 -16.83 -10.47 -13.11
N PRO A 87 -17.37 -9.41 -13.72
CA PRO A 87 -16.62 -8.64 -14.71
C PRO A 87 -15.27 -8.23 -14.11
N THR A 88 -14.20 -8.44 -14.86
CA THR A 88 -12.85 -8.21 -14.35
C THR A 88 -12.10 -7.26 -15.28
N VAL A 89 -11.43 -6.27 -14.70
CA VAL A 89 -10.49 -5.39 -15.39
C VAL A 89 -9.08 -5.84 -15.06
N VAL A 90 -8.27 -6.09 -16.08
CA VAL A 90 -6.84 -6.33 -15.94
C VAL A 90 -6.12 -5.05 -16.33
N TRP A 91 -5.35 -4.50 -15.40
CA TRP A 91 -4.49 -3.36 -15.63
C TRP A 91 -3.05 -3.82 -15.63
N ALA A 92 -2.39 -3.72 -16.77
CA ALA A 92 -0.99 -4.05 -16.93
C ALA A 92 -0.26 -2.85 -17.56
N TYR A 93 0.83 -2.43 -16.94
CA TYR A 93 1.66 -1.35 -17.42
C TYR A 93 3.09 -1.86 -17.65
N PRO A 94 3.68 -1.61 -18.83
CA PRO A 94 5.07 -2.00 -19.06
C PRO A 94 5.98 -1.15 -18.16
N VAL A 95 6.75 -1.83 -17.33
CA VAL A 95 7.79 -1.20 -16.49
C VAL A 95 9.12 -1.79 -16.92
N GLU A 96 10.11 -0.94 -17.15
CA GLU A 96 11.48 -1.36 -17.37
C GLU A 96 12.09 -1.76 -16.02
N TYR A 97 12.73 -2.93 -16.00
CA TYR A 97 13.41 -3.46 -14.83
C TYR A 97 14.89 -3.66 -15.16
N ASP A 98 15.74 -3.18 -14.26
CA ASP A 98 17.19 -3.38 -14.36
C ASP A 98 17.61 -4.76 -13.82
N ASP A 99 16.72 -5.42 -13.08
CA ASP A 99 16.97 -6.70 -12.43
C ASP A 99 15.91 -7.73 -12.82
N ALA A 100 16.36 -8.84 -13.40
CA ALA A 100 15.50 -9.94 -13.82
C ALA A 100 14.77 -10.62 -12.65
N ASP A 101 15.32 -10.60 -11.44
CA ASP A 101 14.73 -11.27 -10.28
C ASP A 101 13.53 -10.50 -9.72
N THR A 102 13.44 -9.20 -10.00
CA THR A 102 12.31 -8.35 -9.59
C THR A 102 11.31 -8.09 -10.72
N ALA A 103 11.66 -8.42 -11.95
CA ALA A 103 10.81 -8.22 -13.12
C ALA A 103 9.47 -8.99 -12.98
N GLY A 104 8.37 -8.28 -13.22
CA GLY A 104 7.03 -8.85 -13.12
C GLY A 104 6.55 -9.09 -11.68
N GLN A 105 7.25 -8.58 -10.67
CA GLN A 105 6.88 -8.66 -9.27
C GLN A 105 6.25 -7.37 -8.76
N VAL A 106 5.25 -7.51 -7.89
CA VAL A 106 4.71 -6.38 -7.13
C VAL A 106 5.70 -6.01 -6.03
N THR A 107 6.19 -4.78 -6.05
CA THR A 107 7.13 -4.24 -5.06
C THR A 107 6.45 -3.41 -3.96
N GLY A 108 5.19 -3.00 -4.19
CA GLY A 108 4.43 -2.19 -3.24
C GLY A 108 3.82 -3.00 -2.10
N SER A 109 3.65 -2.36 -0.94
CA SER A 109 2.99 -2.98 0.22
C SER A 109 1.47 -2.96 0.07
N THR A 110 0.81 -4.09 0.33
CA THR A 110 -0.66 -4.19 0.41
C THR A 110 -1.24 -3.44 1.63
N LYS A 111 -0.40 -3.00 2.56
CA LYS A 111 -0.79 -2.21 3.74
C LYS A 111 -0.93 -0.70 3.45
N ARG A 112 -0.60 -0.27 2.24
CA ARG A 112 -0.80 1.12 1.83
C ARG A 112 -2.27 1.42 1.59
N PHE A 113 -2.63 2.70 1.66
CA PHE A 113 -3.98 3.19 1.43
C PHE A 113 -4.50 2.73 0.06
N THR A 114 -5.76 2.27 0.04
CA THR A 114 -6.37 1.76 -1.20
C THR A 114 -6.81 2.93 -2.07
N THR A 115 -6.11 3.11 -3.18
CA THR A 115 -6.49 3.99 -4.28
C THR A 115 -6.64 3.17 -5.55
N ILE A 116 -7.50 3.59 -6.44
CA ILE A 116 -7.56 3.09 -7.81
C ILE A 116 -7.12 4.26 -8.67
N ASN A 117 -5.88 4.21 -9.12
CA ASN A 117 -5.33 5.18 -10.04
C ASN A 117 -5.50 4.62 -11.46
N GLY A 118 -6.21 5.35 -12.28
CA GLY A 118 -6.31 5.09 -13.71
C GLY A 118 -5.24 5.84 -14.48
#